data_f32e09f365661b381a32e3dc2dd30788
#
_entry.id   f32e09f365661b381a32e3dc2dd30788
#
_cell.length_a   1.000
_cell.length_b   1.000
_cell.length_c   1.000
_cell.angle_alpha   90.00
_cell.angle_beta   90.00
_cell.angle_gamma   90.00
#
_symmetry.space_group_name_H-M   'P 1'
#
loop_
_entity.id
_entity.type
_entity.pdbx_description
1 polymer ?
#
loop_
_entity_poly.entity_id
_entity_poly.type
_entity_poly.pdbx_seq_one_letter_code
_entity_poly.pdbx_strand_id
1 'polypeptide(L)'
;MRTYGRMFAALAVVGGLALLFAPGASGDIAGSAHDFSTGTWAQGQICLPCHTPHHAVPGEWPLWNHESTTATFTMYSSHAMDATAPTDVEGPSRKCLSCHDGTVAPDAFGGNAGTDALRLTGDSQIGAGADL
;
A
#
# COMPACT_ATOMS: atom_id res chain seq x y z
N MET A 1 -7.45 -22.57 -46.89
CA MET A 1 -6.39 -21.67 -46.40
C MET A 1 -6.76 -20.16 -46.35
N ARG A 2 -7.64 -19.65 -47.24
CA ARG A 2 -8.04 -18.22 -47.26
C ARG A 2 -8.91 -17.76 -46.09
N THR A 3 -9.72 -18.62 -45.49
CA THR A 3 -10.64 -18.29 -44.37
C THR A 3 -9.91 -18.06 -43.05
N TYR A 4 -8.88 -18.82 -42.72
CA TYR A 4 -8.11 -18.67 -41.49
C TYR A 4 -7.32 -17.34 -41.46
N GLY A 5 -6.72 -16.96 -42.62
CA GLY A 5 -6.01 -15.67 -42.69
C GLY A 5 -6.90 -14.45 -42.39
N ARG A 6 -8.17 -14.50 -42.83
CA ARG A 6 -9.14 -13.42 -42.55
C ARG A 6 -9.58 -13.39 -41.10
N MET A 7 -9.70 -14.54 -40.45
CA MET A 7 -10.01 -14.62 -39.00
C MET A 7 -8.86 -14.11 -38.14
N PHE A 8 -7.61 -14.46 -38.46
CA PHE A 8 -6.45 -13.93 -37.72
C PHE A 8 -6.28 -12.41 -37.90
N ALA A 9 -6.52 -11.89 -39.10
CA ALA A 9 -6.46 -10.46 -39.35
C ALA A 9 -7.57 -9.70 -38.57
N ALA A 10 -8.79 -10.23 -38.50
CA ALA A 10 -9.87 -9.64 -37.72
C ALA A 10 -9.59 -9.67 -36.22
N LEU A 11 -9.06 -10.77 -35.69
CA LEU A 11 -8.67 -10.88 -34.28
C LEU A 11 -7.53 -9.92 -33.92
N ALA A 12 -6.55 -9.74 -34.79
CA ALA A 12 -5.45 -8.78 -34.56
C ALA A 12 -5.95 -7.31 -34.56
N VAL A 13 -6.89 -6.99 -35.44
CA VAL A 13 -7.48 -5.64 -35.46
C VAL A 13 -8.33 -5.38 -34.23
N VAL A 14 -9.15 -6.33 -33.80
CA VAL A 14 -9.98 -6.18 -32.58
C VAL A 14 -9.11 -6.10 -31.34
N GLY A 15 -8.06 -6.95 -31.24
CA GLY A 15 -7.11 -6.92 -30.12
C GLY A 15 -6.31 -5.61 -30.09
N GLY A 16 -5.87 -5.12 -31.24
CA GLY A 16 -5.17 -3.82 -31.35
C GLY A 16 -6.07 -2.64 -30.97
N LEU A 17 -7.33 -2.66 -31.37
CA LEU A 17 -8.30 -1.62 -30.99
C LEU A 17 -8.60 -1.64 -29.49
N ALA A 18 -8.71 -2.81 -28.87
CA ALA A 18 -8.95 -2.94 -27.44
C ALA A 18 -7.80 -2.34 -26.60
N LEU A 19 -6.55 -2.47 -27.06
CA LEU A 19 -5.39 -1.88 -26.41
C LEU A 19 -5.36 -0.35 -26.48
N LEU A 20 -5.94 0.26 -27.52
CA LEU A 20 -6.02 1.72 -27.66
C LEU A 20 -7.03 2.36 -26.71
N PHE A 21 -7.98 1.59 -26.19
CA PHE A 21 -9.03 2.05 -25.28
C PHE A 21 -8.85 1.51 -23.85
N ALA A 22 -7.74 0.80 -23.56
CA ALA A 22 -7.44 0.39 -22.20
C ALA A 22 -7.19 1.66 -21.36
N PRO A 23 -7.98 1.93 -20.30
CA PRO A 23 -7.67 3.03 -19.40
C PRO A 23 -6.28 2.76 -18.81
N GLY A 24 -5.41 3.76 -18.86
CA GLY A 24 -4.10 3.67 -18.21
C GLY A 24 -4.30 3.40 -16.73
N ALA A 25 -3.70 2.33 -16.19
CA ALA A 25 -3.61 2.14 -14.75
C ALA A 25 -2.64 3.20 -14.22
N SER A 26 -3.14 4.32 -13.72
CA SER A 26 -2.34 5.30 -12.99
C SER A 26 -2.26 4.85 -11.53
N GLY A 27 -1.05 4.59 -11.05
CA GLY A 27 -0.78 4.38 -9.61
C GLY A 27 -0.61 5.73 -8.90
N ASP A 28 -1.50 6.68 -9.14
CA ASP A 28 -1.43 8.01 -8.55
C ASP A 28 -1.98 7.98 -7.12
N ILE A 29 -1.27 8.60 -6.17
CA ILE A 29 -1.73 8.75 -4.80
C ILE A 29 -2.78 9.87 -4.72
N ALA A 30 -2.66 10.91 -5.54
CA ALA A 30 -3.61 12.01 -5.58
C ALA A 30 -5.04 11.49 -5.90
N GLY A 31 -6.00 11.85 -5.06
CA GLY A 31 -7.39 11.40 -5.16
C GLY A 31 -7.64 9.94 -4.75
N SER A 32 -6.63 9.23 -4.24
CA SER A 32 -6.78 7.89 -3.67
C SER A 32 -7.15 7.94 -2.19
N ALA A 33 -7.40 6.76 -1.57
CA ALA A 33 -7.61 6.66 -0.12
C ALA A 33 -6.36 7.05 0.72
N HIS A 34 -5.18 7.13 0.10
CA HIS A 34 -3.94 7.60 0.71
C HIS A 34 -3.64 9.07 0.41
N ASP A 35 -4.56 9.79 -0.23
CA ASP A 35 -4.46 11.23 -0.36
C ASP A 35 -4.94 11.92 0.92
N PHE A 36 -4.01 12.14 1.83
CA PHE A 36 -4.30 12.78 3.11
C PHE A 36 -4.31 14.32 3.06
N SER A 37 -4.12 14.92 1.87
CA SER A 37 -4.01 16.38 1.73
C SER A 37 -5.25 17.14 2.22
N THR A 38 -6.42 16.51 2.22
CA THR A 38 -7.66 17.09 2.76
C THR A 38 -7.72 17.05 4.30
N GLY A 39 -6.90 16.21 4.95
CA GLY A 39 -6.79 16.15 6.41
C GLY A 39 -6.03 17.36 6.94
N THR A 40 -6.60 18.08 7.91
CA THR A 40 -5.94 19.24 8.55
C THR A 40 -4.61 18.87 9.20
N TRP A 41 -4.49 17.65 9.70
CA TRP A 41 -3.29 17.10 10.32
C TRP A 41 -2.14 16.87 9.32
N ALA A 42 -2.44 16.61 8.03
CA ALA A 42 -1.45 16.43 6.97
C ALA A 42 -0.95 17.76 6.37
N GLN A 43 -1.41 18.90 6.88
CA GLN A 43 -1.00 20.25 6.45
C GLN A 43 -1.15 20.50 4.94
N GLY A 44 -2.14 19.88 4.31
CA GLY A 44 -2.36 19.97 2.87
C GLY A 44 -1.34 19.20 2.02
N GLN A 45 -0.52 18.33 2.63
CA GLN A 45 0.57 17.61 1.96
C GLN A 45 0.19 16.15 1.72
N ILE A 46 0.31 15.66 0.49
CA ILE A 46 0.06 14.26 0.15
C ILE A 46 1.18 13.35 0.68
N CYS A 47 2.44 13.78 0.51
CA CYS A 47 3.60 12.93 0.77
C CYS A 47 4.10 12.98 2.21
N LEU A 48 3.83 14.07 2.94
CA LEU A 48 4.40 14.35 4.25
C LEU A 48 4.11 13.29 5.32
N PRO A 49 2.90 12.70 5.40
CA PRO A 49 2.63 11.66 6.39
C PRO A 49 3.54 10.44 6.27
N CYS A 50 3.98 10.13 5.04
CA CYS A 50 4.81 8.97 4.76
C CYS A 50 6.29 9.31 4.55
N HIS A 51 6.62 10.50 4.04
CA HIS A 51 7.98 10.86 3.64
C HIS A 51 8.37 12.27 4.08
N THR A 52 9.63 12.46 4.46
CA THR A 52 10.21 13.77 4.77
C THR A 52 11.64 13.88 4.23
N PRO A 53 12.05 15.05 3.69
CA PRO A 53 13.43 15.23 3.24
C PRO A 53 14.44 15.35 4.40
N HIS A 54 13.96 15.67 5.61
CA HIS A 54 14.78 15.87 6.80
C HIS A 54 14.17 15.18 8.02
N HIS A 55 15.00 14.66 8.91
CA HIS A 55 14.57 14.00 10.15
C HIS A 55 13.70 12.75 9.91
N ALA A 56 13.92 12.06 8.78
CA ALA A 56 13.30 10.76 8.55
C ALA A 56 13.65 9.76 9.67
N VAL A 57 12.80 8.77 9.86
CA VAL A 57 13.05 7.69 10.83
C VAL A 57 14.37 7.00 10.47
N PRO A 58 15.34 6.95 11.40
CA PRO A 58 16.64 6.35 11.11
C PRO A 58 16.55 4.89 10.68
N GLY A 59 17.26 4.56 9.60
CA GLY A 59 17.27 3.18 9.07
C GLY A 59 16.06 2.80 8.23
N GLU A 60 15.07 3.64 8.13
CA GLU A 60 13.86 3.41 7.34
C GLU A 60 13.95 4.09 5.96
N TRP A 61 13.77 3.31 4.92
CA TRP A 61 13.91 3.79 3.54
C TRP A 61 12.57 3.74 2.80
N PRO A 62 12.27 4.63 1.85
CA PRO A 62 12.99 5.86 1.47
C PRO A 62 12.47 7.10 2.25
N LEU A 63 13.28 7.67 3.11
CA LEU A 63 12.96 8.89 3.87
C LEU A 63 11.64 8.75 4.67
N TRP A 64 11.42 7.59 5.27
CA TRP A 64 10.19 7.28 5.97
C TRP A 64 9.96 8.23 7.15
N ASN A 65 8.75 8.75 7.30
CA ASN A 65 8.41 9.78 8.29
C ASN A 65 7.38 9.30 9.33
N HIS A 66 6.60 8.27 9.00
CA HIS A 66 5.54 7.76 9.86
C HIS A 66 6.10 6.82 10.94
N GLU A 67 5.49 6.82 12.13
CA GLU A 67 5.82 5.85 13.18
C GLU A 67 5.52 4.43 12.71
N SER A 68 6.38 3.49 13.12
CA SER A 68 6.23 2.08 12.74
C SER A 68 5.54 1.30 13.85
N THR A 69 4.65 0.37 13.47
CA THR A 69 4.03 -0.54 14.42
C THR A 69 5.07 -1.41 15.13
N THR A 70 4.84 -1.66 16.42
CA THR A 70 5.58 -2.64 17.22
C THR A 70 4.82 -3.97 17.38
N ALA A 71 3.64 -4.09 16.75
CA ALA A 71 2.89 -5.33 16.76
C ALA A 71 3.66 -6.46 16.07
N THR A 72 3.40 -7.69 16.50
CA THR A 72 3.88 -8.92 15.89
C THR A 72 2.73 -9.62 15.18
N PHE A 73 3.03 -10.35 14.11
CA PHE A 73 2.05 -11.00 13.28
C PHE A 73 2.39 -12.47 13.12
N THR A 74 1.37 -13.32 13.13
CA THR A 74 1.52 -14.74 12.79
C THR A 74 1.60 -14.87 11.28
N MET A 75 2.72 -15.37 10.78
CA MET A 75 2.90 -15.56 9.35
C MET A 75 2.21 -16.84 8.88
N TYR A 76 1.60 -16.78 7.71
CA TYR A 76 0.99 -17.94 7.08
C TYR A 76 2.01 -19.09 6.93
N SER A 77 1.58 -20.30 7.27
CA SER A 77 2.34 -21.52 7.02
C SER A 77 1.43 -22.63 6.50
N SER A 78 1.95 -23.44 5.59
CA SER A 78 1.21 -24.57 5.01
C SER A 78 2.18 -25.68 4.61
N HIS A 79 1.71 -26.92 4.68
CA HIS A 79 2.46 -28.07 4.17
C HIS A 79 2.72 -28.04 2.65
N ALA A 80 1.94 -27.23 1.92
CA ALA A 80 2.09 -27.03 0.48
C ALA A 80 2.97 -25.83 0.12
N MET A 81 3.55 -25.14 1.12
CA MET A 81 4.38 -23.96 0.88
C MET A 81 5.85 -24.38 0.77
N ASP A 82 6.45 -24.20 -0.40
CA ASP A 82 7.86 -24.49 -0.65
C ASP A 82 8.81 -23.37 -0.17
N ALA A 83 8.26 -22.15 0.08
CA ALA A 83 9.02 -21.02 0.56
C ALA A 83 9.07 -21.01 2.10
N THR A 84 10.15 -20.52 2.66
CA THR A 84 10.26 -20.23 4.10
C THR A 84 9.72 -18.82 4.33
N ALA A 85 8.63 -18.70 5.08
CA ALA A 85 8.13 -17.39 5.52
C ALA A 85 9.09 -16.76 6.55
N PRO A 86 9.22 -15.43 6.57
CA PRO A 86 9.89 -14.75 7.67
C PRO A 86 9.13 -14.99 8.99
N THR A 87 9.79 -14.73 10.11
CA THR A 87 9.18 -14.92 11.45
C THR A 87 8.20 -13.81 11.82
N ASP A 88 8.23 -12.68 11.11
CA ASP A 88 7.35 -11.52 11.28
C ASP A 88 7.32 -10.70 10.00
N VAL A 89 6.39 -9.76 9.89
CA VAL A 89 6.30 -8.86 8.75
C VAL A 89 7.43 -7.85 8.76
N GLU A 90 8.06 -7.67 7.60
CA GLU A 90 9.21 -6.78 7.42
C GLU A 90 9.03 -5.85 6.21
N GLY A 91 9.94 -4.89 6.08
CA GLY A 91 10.06 -4.01 4.93
C GLY A 91 8.79 -3.20 4.63
N PRO A 92 8.39 -3.07 3.35
CA PRO A 92 7.23 -2.27 2.95
C PRO A 92 5.92 -2.70 3.59
N SER A 93 5.71 -4.01 3.81
CA SER A 93 4.49 -4.53 4.42
C SER A 93 4.30 -4.03 5.85
N ARG A 94 5.38 -3.93 6.65
CA ARG A 94 5.32 -3.35 7.99
C ARG A 94 4.90 -1.88 7.96
N LYS A 95 5.31 -1.12 6.94
CA LYS A 95 4.91 0.28 6.77
C LYS A 95 3.42 0.42 6.49
N CYS A 96 2.84 -0.45 5.68
CA CYS A 96 1.40 -0.51 5.48
C CYS A 96 0.66 -0.85 6.79
N LEU A 97 1.14 -1.87 7.50
CA LEU A 97 0.55 -2.30 8.77
C LEU A 97 0.69 -1.25 9.87
N SER A 98 1.66 -0.35 9.81
CA SER A 98 1.79 0.74 10.79
C SER A 98 0.53 1.60 10.90
N CYS A 99 -0.25 1.74 9.83
CA CYS A 99 -1.58 2.33 9.90
C CYS A 99 -2.68 1.24 9.95
N HIS A 100 -2.55 0.19 9.12
CA HIS A 100 -3.62 -0.77 8.90
C HIS A 100 -3.79 -1.81 10.00
N ASP A 101 -2.87 -1.94 10.95
CA ASP A 101 -3.07 -2.80 12.14
C ASP A 101 -3.87 -2.10 13.26
N GLY A 102 -4.16 -0.80 13.10
CA GLY A 102 -4.91 0.00 14.07
C GLY A 102 -4.10 0.37 15.33
N THR A 103 -2.80 0.09 15.39
CA THR A 103 -1.97 0.42 16.57
C THR A 103 -1.37 1.81 16.50
N VAL A 104 -1.10 2.32 15.31
CA VAL A 104 -0.56 3.66 15.07
C VAL A 104 -1.54 4.50 14.27
N ALA A 105 -1.73 5.75 14.66
CA ALA A 105 -2.66 6.64 13.97
C ALA A 105 -2.04 7.23 12.69
N PRO A 106 -2.80 7.48 11.62
CA PRO A 106 -2.30 8.05 10.37
C PRO A 106 -1.58 9.40 10.50
N ASP A 107 -1.83 10.14 11.56
CA ASP A 107 -1.17 11.42 11.87
C ASP A 107 0.06 11.26 12.79
N ALA A 108 0.49 10.02 13.07
CA ALA A 108 1.71 9.73 13.84
C ALA A 108 2.95 9.81 12.96
N PHE A 109 3.40 11.01 12.64
CA PHE A 109 4.60 11.24 11.82
C PHE A 109 5.39 12.46 12.32
N GLY A 110 6.63 12.58 11.88
CA GLY A 110 7.50 13.67 12.29
C GLY A 110 7.81 13.70 13.76
N GLY A 111 7.80 12.55 14.43
CA GLY A 111 8.02 12.41 15.88
C GLY A 111 6.79 12.67 16.75
N ASN A 112 5.61 12.83 16.16
CA ASN A 112 4.35 12.96 16.91
C ASN A 112 3.72 11.57 17.12
N ALA A 113 3.17 11.33 18.30
CA ALA A 113 2.52 10.06 18.66
C ALA A 113 1.17 9.83 17.95
N GLY A 114 0.65 10.86 17.26
CA GLY A 114 -0.65 10.79 16.58
C GLY A 114 -1.85 10.89 17.52
N THR A 115 -3.03 10.83 16.94
CA THR A 115 -4.33 11.00 17.61
C THR A 115 -5.10 9.69 17.58
N ASP A 116 -5.38 9.08 18.71
CA ASP A 116 -6.07 7.78 18.82
C ASP A 116 -7.39 7.72 18.05
N ALA A 117 -8.13 8.81 17.97
CA ALA A 117 -9.39 8.90 17.23
C ALA A 117 -9.23 8.75 15.71
N LEU A 118 -8.02 8.87 15.18
CA LEU A 118 -7.71 8.68 13.76
C LEU A 118 -7.21 7.28 13.42
N ARG A 119 -7.02 6.41 14.42
CA ARG A 119 -6.62 5.00 14.16
C ARG A 119 -7.65 4.31 13.31
N LEU A 120 -7.17 3.52 12.36
CA LEU A 120 -8.04 2.73 11.50
C LEU A 120 -8.78 1.66 12.31
N THR A 121 -10.04 1.43 11.98
CA THR A 121 -10.92 0.43 12.59
C THR A 121 -11.79 -0.23 11.53
N GLY A 122 -12.42 -1.35 11.87
CA GLY A 122 -13.31 -2.07 10.96
C GLY A 122 -12.57 -2.65 9.75
N ASP A 123 -13.19 -2.58 8.58
CA ASP A 123 -12.70 -3.22 7.34
C ASP A 123 -11.36 -2.64 6.82
N SER A 124 -10.97 -1.47 7.30
CA SER A 124 -9.69 -0.85 6.95
C SER A 124 -8.54 -1.30 7.85
N GLN A 125 -8.84 -2.08 8.89
CA GLN A 125 -7.90 -2.55 9.88
C GLN A 125 -7.60 -4.04 9.68
N ILE A 126 -6.31 -4.37 9.65
CA ILE A 126 -5.80 -5.73 9.81
C ILE A 126 -5.32 -5.80 11.27
N GLY A 127 -6.09 -6.42 12.14
CA GLY A 127 -5.82 -6.41 13.59
C GLY A 127 -4.41 -6.90 13.93
N ALA A 128 -3.79 -6.34 14.97
CA ALA A 128 -2.55 -6.84 15.52
C ALA A 128 -2.72 -8.30 15.96
N GLY A 129 -1.79 -9.17 15.59
CA GLY A 129 -1.88 -10.62 15.82
C GLY A 129 -2.73 -11.36 14.80
N ALA A 130 -3.20 -10.70 13.73
CA ALA A 130 -3.86 -11.38 12.61
C ALA A 130 -2.91 -12.38 11.93
N ASP A 131 -3.49 -13.46 11.42
CA ASP A 131 -2.79 -14.40 10.55
C ASP A 131 -2.62 -13.76 9.16
N LEU A 132 -1.39 -13.65 8.68
CA LEU A 132 -1.00 -13.03 7.41
C LEU A 132 -0.44 -14.05 6.41
#